data_00f1de1f6b6dd2f79bb96a354101938c
#
_entry.id   00f1de1f6b6dd2f79bb96a354101938c
#
_cell.length_a   1.000
_cell.length_b   1.000
_cell.length_c   1.000
_cell.angle_alpha   90.00
_cell.angle_beta   90.00
_cell.angle_gamma   90.00
#
_symmetry.space_group_name_H-M   'P 1'
#
loop_
_entity.id
_entity.type
_entity.pdbx_description
1 polymer ?
#
loop_
_entity_poly.entity_id
_entity_poly.type
_entity_poly.pdbx_seq_one_letter_code
_entity_poly.pdbx_strand_id
1 'polypeptide(L)'
;MYVNAPRYLLRKRLVLELLGDTRKGKCLEIGCGAGDLCATLYKMGYRVKGIDSSEDAIQLCSELHKDICRTRLVNFVCESIYEVHETFDAIFMFEVLEHIEDDRAALSQVYKLLNPDGDMFLSVPAHESSFGPSDTFAGHFRRYDRAKLLALLKESRFQVETIWSYGVPLANLTERIRNILYASKPIQAKETATAQSGIDRSIEARLRFLCNDFFLYPFYLMQNWFLNSDLGTGYIVKAKKVN
;
A
#
# COMPACT_ATOMS: atom_id res chain seq x y z
N MET A 1 19.58 9.03 -2.37
CA MET A 1 18.26 9.73 -2.47
C MET A 1 17.19 8.67 -2.73
N TYR A 2 16.22 8.55 -1.86
CA TYR A 2 15.08 7.63 -2.02
C TYR A 2 14.15 8.09 -3.17
N VAL A 3 13.72 7.17 -4.01
CA VAL A 3 12.86 7.46 -5.17
C VAL A 3 11.68 6.50 -5.17
N ASN A 4 10.47 7.05 -5.24
CA ASN A 4 9.25 6.26 -5.30
C ASN A 4 9.06 5.59 -6.66
N ALA A 5 8.62 4.33 -6.67
CA ALA A 5 8.31 3.62 -7.90
C ALA A 5 7.12 4.26 -8.66
N PRO A 6 7.09 4.22 -10.00
CA PRO A 6 5.97 4.74 -10.79
C PRO A 6 4.61 4.18 -10.37
N ARG A 7 4.54 2.86 -10.11
CA ARG A 7 3.32 2.20 -9.62
C ARG A 7 2.83 2.80 -8.29
N TYR A 8 3.76 3.09 -7.38
CA TYR A 8 3.45 3.73 -6.11
C TYR A 8 2.87 5.14 -6.32
N LEU A 9 3.47 5.97 -7.19
CA LEU A 9 3.02 7.33 -7.45
C LEU A 9 1.62 7.35 -8.09
N LEU A 10 1.36 6.46 -9.06
CA LEU A 10 0.04 6.30 -9.67
C LEU A 10 -1.02 5.90 -8.64
N ARG A 11 -0.71 4.94 -7.77
CA ARG A 11 -1.59 4.50 -6.67
C ARG A 11 -1.82 5.61 -5.65
N LYS A 12 -0.76 6.26 -5.18
CA LYS A 12 -0.84 7.35 -4.20
C LYS A 12 -1.81 8.44 -4.64
N ARG A 13 -1.76 8.82 -5.91
CA ARG A 13 -2.66 9.85 -6.45
C ARG A 13 -4.12 9.44 -6.37
N LEU A 14 -4.44 8.20 -6.72
CA LEU A 14 -5.81 7.65 -6.58
C LEU A 14 -6.26 7.56 -5.12
N VAL A 15 -5.35 7.20 -4.21
CA VAL A 15 -5.64 7.19 -2.78
C VAL A 15 -6.01 8.59 -2.29
N LEU A 16 -5.27 9.62 -2.70
CA LEU A 16 -5.57 11.01 -2.34
C LEU A 16 -6.91 11.48 -2.91
N GLU A 17 -7.29 10.98 -4.09
CA GLU A 17 -8.62 11.24 -4.67
C GLU A 17 -9.73 10.54 -3.87
N LEU A 18 -9.53 9.26 -3.48
CA LEU A 18 -10.47 8.52 -2.64
C LEU A 18 -10.63 9.08 -1.22
N LEU A 19 -9.58 9.74 -0.71
CA LEU A 19 -9.65 10.40 0.59
C LEU A 19 -10.75 11.47 0.60
N GLY A 20 -10.87 12.29 -0.46
CA GLY A 20 -11.88 13.32 -0.58
C GLY A 20 -12.12 14.09 0.73
N ASP A 21 -13.35 14.09 1.22
CA ASP A 21 -13.78 14.72 2.46
C ASP A 21 -13.69 13.80 3.69
N THR A 22 -12.90 12.72 3.64
CA THR A 22 -12.69 11.83 4.79
C THR A 22 -12.27 12.64 6.01
N ARG A 23 -12.93 12.37 7.15
CA ARG A 23 -12.69 13.09 8.41
C ARG A 23 -11.22 13.03 8.80
N LYS A 24 -10.63 14.20 8.96
CA LYS A 24 -9.25 14.31 9.43
C LYS A 24 -9.21 14.02 10.93
N GLY A 25 -8.50 12.97 11.28
CA GLY A 25 -8.37 12.50 12.65
C GLY A 25 -7.06 11.75 12.85
N LYS A 26 -7.10 10.73 13.68
CA LYS A 26 -5.98 9.85 13.93
C LYS A 26 -5.98 8.73 12.88
N CYS A 27 -4.88 8.54 12.19
CA CYS A 27 -4.76 7.48 11.20
C CYS A 27 -3.55 6.57 11.44
N LEU A 28 -3.67 5.32 10.95
CA LEU A 28 -2.62 4.31 10.96
C LEU A 28 -2.25 3.97 9.51
N GLU A 29 -0.97 3.98 9.19
CA GLU A 29 -0.43 3.35 7.99
C GLU A 29 0.29 2.06 8.39
N ILE A 30 -0.19 0.92 7.89
CA ILE A 30 0.38 -0.41 8.09
C ILE A 30 1.31 -0.70 6.91
N GLY A 31 2.57 -1.07 7.19
CA GLY A 31 3.60 -1.22 6.16
C GLY A 31 4.03 0.13 5.59
N CYS A 32 4.41 1.08 6.45
CA CYS A 32 4.68 2.45 6.04
C CYS A 32 5.96 2.62 5.18
N GLY A 33 6.82 1.60 5.12
CA GLY A 33 8.05 1.63 4.30
C GLY A 33 8.88 2.87 4.59
N ALA A 34 9.10 3.73 3.60
CA ALA A 34 9.86 4.98 3.73
C ALA A 34 9.04 6.17 4.29
N GLY A 35 7.77 5.98 4.68
CA GLY A 35 6.94 7.00 5.33
C GLY A 35 6.41 8.12 4.43
N ASP A 36 6.47 7.98 3.11
CA ASP A 36 6.08 9.04 2.17
C ASP A 36 4.57 9.35 2.24
N LEU A 37 3.71 8.33 2.41
CA LEU A 37 2.28 8.56 2.58
C LEU A 37 1.98 9.13 3.98
N CYS A 38 2.63 8.64 5.04
CA CYS A 38 2.53 9.24 6.38
C CYS A 38 2.83 10.75 6.36
N ALA A 39 3.92 11.15 5.67
CA ALA A 39 4.27 12.56 5.54
C ALA A 39 3.23 13.36 4.74
N THR A 40 2.61 12.73 3.75
CA THR A 40 1.54 13.36 2.96
C THR A 40 0.27 13.53 3.80
N LEU A 41 -0.15 12.50 4.54
CA LEU A 41 -1.31 12.54 5.43
C LEU A 41 -1.13 13.60 6.54
N TYR A 42 0.08 13.69 7.11
CA TYR A 42 0.41 14.75 8.06
C TYR A 42 0.21 16.15 7.47
N LYS A 43 0.71 16.41 6.25
CA LYS A 43 0.52 17.69 5.56
C LYS A 43 -0.95 17.99 5.28
N MET A 44 -1.79 16.97 5.16
CA MET A 44 -3.24 17.11 5.02
C MET A 44 -3.95 17.33 6.36
N GLY A 45 -3.23 17.30 7.49
CA GLY A 45 -3.77 17.60 8.84
C GLY A 45 -4.18 16.36 9.64
N TYR A 46 -3.76 15.15 9.23
CA TYR A 46 -3.94 13.94 10.05
C TYR A 46 -2.88 13.86 11.15
N ARG A 47 -3.26 13.16 12.23
CA ARG A 47 -2.34 12.65 13.24
C ARG A 47 -1.97 11.23 12.86
N VAL A 48 -0.71 10.97 12.53
CA VAL A 48 -0.30 9.75 11.82
C VAL A 48 0.54 8.84 12.70
N LYS A 49 0.16 7.57 12.79
CA LYS A 49 1.05 6.48 13.22
C LYS A 49 1.39 5.65 11.98
N GLY A 50 2.68 5.48 11.70
CA GLY A 50 3.19 4.56 10.68
C GLY A 50 3.83 3.36 11.37
N ILE A 51 3.44 2.15 11.00
CA ILE A 51 4.08 0.92 11.49
C ILE A 51 4.67 0.13 10.33
N ASP A 52 5.79 -0.51 10.61
CA ASP A 52 6.42 -1.48 9.72
C ASP A 52 7.11 -2.57 10.55
N SER A 53 7.18 -3.79 10.04
CA SER A 53 7.89 -4.89 10.70
C SER A 53 9.41 -4.83 10.51
N SER A 54 9.90 -3.95 9.63
CA SER A 54 11.31 -3.76 9.32
C SER A 54 11.90 -2.59 10.12
N GLU A 55 12.88 -2.86 10.97
CA GLU A 55 13.64 -1.83 11.67
C GLU A 55 14.34 -0.88 10.70
N ASP A 56 14.88 -1.40 9.59
CA ASP A 56 15.52 -0.60 8.54
C ASP A 56 14.53 0.38 7.89
N ALA A 57 13.28 -0.03 7.67
CA ALA A 57 12.24 0.85 7.15
C ALA A 57 11.93 1.98 8.13
N ILE A 58 11.81 1.67 9.41
CA ILE A 58 11.53 2.66 10.47
C ILE A 58 12.70 3.62 10.66
N GLN A 59 13.93 3.13 10.60
CA GLN A 59 15.10 3.98 10.60
C GLN A 59 15.10 4.94 9.40
N LEU A 60 14.86 4.43 8.20
CA LEU A 60 14.77 5.24 6.98
C LEU A 60 13.67 6.30 7.07
N CYS A 61 12.46 5.95 7.54
CA CYS A 61 11.37 6.91 7.79
C CYS A 61 11.83 8.05 8.70
N SER A 62 12.43 7.68 9.83
CA SER A 62 12.85 8.64 10.85
C SER A 62 13.93 9.58 10.32
N GLU A 63 14.81 9.08 9.45
CA GLU A 63 15.85 9.89 8.81
C GLU A 63 15.29 10.83 7.74
N LEU A 64 14.40 10.32 6.87
CA LEU A 64 13.80 11.11 5.79
C LEU A 64 12.83 12.18 6.31
N HIS A 65 12.18 11.92 7.43
CA HIS A 65 11.08 12.75 7.95
C HIS A 65 11.36 13.36 9.34
N LYS A 66 12.63 13.61 9.68
CA LYS A 66 13.05 14.15 11.00
C LYS A 66 12.24 15.34 11.47
N ASP A 67 11.89 16.26 10.57
CA ASP A 67 11.20 17.50 10.94
C ASP A 67 9.76 17.24 11.38
N ILE A 68 9.05 16.33 10.71
CA ILE A 68 7.66 16.03 11.09
C ILE A 68 7.59 15.13 12.33
N CYS A 69 8.58 14.28 12.57
CA CYS A 69 8.67 13.46 13.78
C CYS A 69 8.77 14.33 15.05
N ARG A 70 9.45 15.49 14.96
CA ARG A 70 9.57 16.45 16.09
C ARG A 70 8.24 17.07 16.50
N THR A 71 7.23 17.07 15.64
CA THR A 71 5.91 17.64 15.92
C THR A 71 5.06 16.79 16.87
N ARG A 72 5.44 15.53 17.12
CA ARG A 72 4.68 14.52 17.85
C ARG A 72 3.31 14.19 17.23
N LEU A 73 3.05 14.67 16.01
CA LEU A 73 1.85 14.35 15.24
C LEU A 73 2.09 13.20 14.26
N VAL A 74 3.36 12.84 14.04
CA VAL A 74 3.78 11.66 13.27
C VAL A 74 4.67 10.80 14.15
N ASN A 75 4.35 9.52 14.23
CA ASN A 75 5.12 8.52 14.95
C ASN A 75 5.37 7.31 14.08
N PHE A 76 6.64 6.89 13.94
CA PHE A 76 7.03 5.68 13.24
C PHE A 76 7.50 4.64 14.26
N VAL A 77 6.92 3.44 14.20
CA VAL A 77 7.18 2.38 15.18
C VAL A 77 7.42 1.04 14.46
N CYS A 78 8.48 0.33 14.87
CA CYS A 78 8.71 -1.04 14.45
C CYS A 78 7.83 -1.96 15.30
N GLU A 79 6.67 -2.32 14.79
CA GLU A 79 5.72 -3.21 15.46
C GLU A 79 4.80 -3.92 14.45
N SER A 80 4.29 -5.06 14.85
CA SER A 80 3.27 -5.79 14.10
C SER A 80 1.89 -5.17 14.31
N ILE A 81 0.99 -5.32 13.33
CA ILE A 81 -0.42 -4.93 13.46
C ILE A 81 -1.09 -5.54 14.70
N TYR A 82 -0.65 -6.72 15.15
CA TYR A 82 -1.21 -7.43 16.30
C TYR A 82 -0.78 -6.84 17.65
N GLU A 83 0.27 -6.00 17.66
CA GLU A 83 0.76 -5.31 18.85
C GLU A 83 0.14 -3.92 19.03
N VAL A 84 -0.59 -3.43 18.02
CA VAL A 84 -1.31 -2.17 18.08
C VAL A 84 -2.59 -2.34 18.91
N HIS A 85 -2.78 -1.47 19.93
CA HIS A 85 -3.95 -1.52 20.83
C HIS A 85 -4.81 -0.27 20.81
N GLU A 86 -4.37 0.77 20.12
CA GLU A 86 -5.09 2.03 19.98
C GLU A 86 -6.02 2.03 18.75
N THR A 87 -7.02 2.91 18.73
CA THR A 87 -7.98 2.98 17.63
C THR A 87 -7.79 4.21 16.76
N PHE A 88 -8.28 4.15 15.51
CA PHE A 88 -8.04 5.13 14.46
C PHE A 88 -9.32 5.46 13.70
N ASP A 89 -9.38 6.68 13.17
CA ASP A 89 -10.48 7.15 12.32
C ASP A 89 -10.30 6.67 10.87
N ALA A 90 -9.04 6.43 10.45
CA ALA A 90 -8.71 5.85 9.15
C ALA A 90 -7.51 4.91 9.26
N ILE A 91 -7.54 3.80 8.50
CA ILE A 91 -6.42 2.86 8.39
C ILE A 91 -6.06 2.70 6.91
N PHE A 92 -4.76 2.81 6.62
CA PHE A 92 -4.16 2.64 5.31
C PHE A 92 -3.29 1.37 5.30
N MET A 93 -3.53 0.47 4.35
CA MET A 93 -2.82 -0.79 4.22
C MET A 93 -2.55 -1.07 2.73
N PHE A 94 -1.37 -0.68 2.24
CA PHE A 94 -1.09 -0.71 0.81
C PHE A 94 0.03 -1.68 0.45
N GLU A 95 -0.30 -2.73 -0.31
CA GLU A 95 0.62 -3.81 -0.70
C GLU A 95 1.24 -4.47 0.54
N VAL A 96 0.38 -4.85 1.49
CA VAL A 96 0.75 -5.51 2.75
C VAL A 96 -0.01 -6.81 2.95
N LEU A 97 -1.32 -6.82 2.63
CA LEU A 97 -2.19 -7.97 2.93
C LEU A 97 -1.72 -9.25 2.24
N GLU A 98 -1.15 -9.15 1.04
CA GLU A 98 -0.55 -10.27 0.30
C GLU A 98 0.68 -10.89 0.97
N HIS A 99 1.31 -10.16 1.89
CA HIS A 99 2.46 -10.64 2.67
C HIS A 99 2.05 -11.33 3.98
N ILE A 100 0.78 -11.28 4.36
CA ILE A 100 0.27 -11.91 5.58
C ILE A 100 -0.39 -13.24 5.23
N GLU A 101 0.05 -14.32 5.88
CA GLU A 101 -0.45 -15.66 5.59
C GLU A 101 -1.94 -15.81 5.92
N ASP A 102 -2.37 -15.31 7.09
CA ASP A 102 -3.78 -15.25 7.49
C ASP A 102 -4.35 -13.85 7.25
N ASP A 103 -4.82 -13.60 6.03
CA ASP A 103 -5.42 -12.33 5.64
C ASP A 103 -6.74 -12.02 6.36
N ARG A 104 -7.49 -13.08 6.78
CA ARG A 104 -8.71 -12.93 7.58
C ARG A 104 -8.40 -12.42 8.99
N ALA A 105 -7.38 -13.00 9.65
CA ALA A 105 -6.92 -12.53 10.95
C ALA A 105 -6.44 -11.09 10.88
N ALA A 106 -5.69 -10.72 9.83
CA ALA A 106 -5.23 -9.35 9.61
C ALA A 106 -6.39 -8.36 9.46
N LEU A 107 -7.38 -8.67 8.61
CA LEU A 107 -8.57 -7.83 8.43
C LEU A 107 -9.42 -7.75 9.68
N SER A 108 -9.53 -8.84 10.45
CA SER A 108 -10.20 -8.83 11.76
C SER A 108 -9.50 -7.90 12.74
N GLN A 109 -8.17 -7.84 12.72
CA GLN A 109 -7.42 -6.90 13.55
C GLN A 109 -7.62 -5.46 13.06
N VAL A 110 -7.56 -5.18 11.76
CA VAL A 110 -7.89 -3.85 11.19
C VAL A 110 -9.28 -3.41 11.63
N TYR A 111 -10.26 -4.32 11.59
CA TYR A 111 -11.62 -4.01 12.05
C TYR A 111 -11.67 -3.59 13.52
N LYS A 112 -10.92 -4.25 14.42
CA LYS A 112 -10.84 -3.89 15.83
C LYS A 112 -10.18 -2.53 16.06
N LEU A 113 -9.16 -2.20 15.25
CA LEU A 113 -8.41 -0.95 15.35
C LEU A 113 -9.14 0.26 14.74
N LEU A 114 -10.20 0.07 13.96
CA LEU A 114 -11.01 1.17 13.46
C LEU A 114 -12.05 1.62 14.48
N ASN A 115 -12.16 2.94 14.65
CA ASN A 115 -13.28 3.56 15.33
C ASN A 115 -14.62 3.22 14.62
N PRO A 116 -15.78 3.33 15.30
CA PRO A 116 -17.07 3.29 14.60
C PRO A 116 -17.09 4.28 13.43
N ASP A 117 -17.64 3.87 12.30
CA ASP A 117 -17.68 4.64 11.05
C ASP A 117 -16.29 5.00 10.45
N GLY A 118 -15.22 4.37 10.95
CA GLY A 118 -13.87 4.56 10.45
C GLY A 118 -13.68 4.01 9.04
N ASP A 119 -12.81 4.67 8.28
CA ASP A 119 -12.48 4.32 6.89
C ASP A 119 -11.26 3.41 6.80
N MET A 120 -11.34 2.37 5.97
CA MET A 120 -10.20 1.56 5.56
C MET A 120 -9.86 1.84 4.10
N PHE A 121 -8.57 2.11 3.85
CA PHE A 121 -7.98 2.22 2.51
C PHE A 121 -7.01 1.06 2.31
N LEU A 122 -7.31 0.19 1.36
CA LEU A 122 -6.54 -1.02 1.09
C LEU A 122 -6.05 -1.01 -0.36
N SER A 123 -4.84 -1.47 -0.63
CA SER A 123 -4.47 -1.94 -1.96
C SER A 123 -3.79 -3.29 -1.92
N VAL A 124 -4.05 -4.07 -2.95
CA VAL A 124 -3.49 -5.41 -3.14
C VAL A 124 -3.16 -5.66 -4.61
N PRO A 125 -2.22 -6.56 -4.94
CA PRO A 125 -1.98 -6.99 -6.31
C PRO A 125 -3.19 -7.78 -6.84
N ALA A 126 -3.58 -7.46 -8.09
CA ALA A 126 -4.72 -8.07 -8.76
C ALA A 126 -4.35 -9.37 -9.48
N HIS A 127 -5.39 -10.19 -9.73
CA HIS A 127 -5.38 -11.40 -10.53
C HIS A 127 -4.49 -12.53 -10.03
N GLU A 128 -5.09 -13.51 -9.38
CA GLU A 128 -4.39 -14.72 -8.90
C GLU A 128 -3.62 -15.42 -10.03
N SER A 129 -4.19 -15.45 -11.24
CA SER A 129 -3.56 -16.04 -12.42
C SER A 129 -2.28 -15.33 -12.88
N SER A 130 -2.06 -14.11 -12.41
CA SER A 130 -0.86 -13.30 -12.71
C SER A 130 0.25 -13.47 -11.67
N PHE A 131 0.07 -14.35 -10.67
CA PHE A 131 1.12 -14.64 -9.70
C PHE A 131 2.37 -15.16 -10.41
N GLY A 132 3.51 -14.53 -10.17
CA GLY A 132 4.72 -14.81 -10.93
C GLY A 132 6.02 -14.67 -10.14
N PRO A 133 7.18 -14.77 -10.82
CA PRO A 133 8.50 -14.68 -10.20
C PRO A 133 8.71 -13.41 -9.37
N SER A 134 8.14 -12.28 -9.80
CA SER A 134 8.25 -11.04 -9.03
C SER A 134 7.49 -11.07 -7.71
N ASP A 135 6.38 -11.82 -7.61
CA ASP A 135 5.63 -12.00 -6.38
C ASP A 135 6.38 -12.90 -5.40
N THR A 136 6.91 -14.02 -5.93
CA THR A 136 7.76 -14.93 -5.14
C THR A 136 8.98 -14.19 -4.58
N PHE A 137 9.63 -13.38 -5.40
CA PHE A 137 10.79 -12.59 -4.98
C PHE A 137 10.42 -11.54 -3.92
N ALA A 138 9.22 -10.93 -4.00
CA ALA A 138 8.72 -9.99 -3.01
C ALA A 138 8.21 -10.66 -1.72
N GLY A 139 8.07 -12.00 -1.68
CA GLY A 139 7.56 -12.74 -0.54
C GLY A 139 6.04 -12.77 -0.44
N HIS A 140 5.31 -12.55 -1.53
CA HIS A 140 3.86 -12.65 -1.56
C HIS A 140 3.39 -14.07 -1.30
N PHE A 141 2.29 -14.22 -0.56
CA PHE A 141 1.55 -15.48 -0.46
C PHE A 141 0.55 -15.62 -1.60
N ARG A 142 -0.04 -14.50 -2.07
CA ARG A 142 -1.14 -14.51 -3.04
C ARG A 142 -1.29 -13.18 -3.78
N ARG A 143 -2.13 -13.22 -4.78
CA ARG A 143 -2.80 -12.05 -5.39
C ARG A 143 -4.30 -12.24 -5.23
N TYR A 144 -5.07 -11.24 -5.56
CA TYR A 144 -6.52 -11.25 -5.33
C TYR A 144 -7.29 -11.06 -6.64
N ASP A 145 -8.27 -11.93 -6.88
CA ASP A 145 -9.32 -11.66 -7.85
C ASP A 145 -10.37 -10.73 -7.23
N ARG A 146 -10.95 -9.84 -8.03
CA ARG A 146 -11.92 -8.84 -7.57
C ARG A 146 -13.06 -9.46 -6.73
N ALA A 147 -13.67 -10.53 -7.24
CA ALA A 147 -14.79 -11.18 -6.55
C ALA A 147 -14.38 -11.79 -5.19
N LYS A 148 -13.19 -12.41 -5.13
CA LYS A 148 -12.67 -13.00 -3.88
C LYS A 148 -12.32 -11.91 -2.87
N LEU A 149 -11.71 -10.80 -3.31
CA LEU A 149 -11.41 -9.66 -2.43
C LEU A 149 -12.69 -9.07 -1.84
N LEU A 150 -13.72 -8.85 -2.66
CA LEU A 150 -15.01 -8.33 -2.18
C LEU A 150 -15.69 -9.28 -1.19
N ALA A 151 -15.63 -10.59 -1.42
CA ALA A 151 -16.17 -11.59 -0.50
C ALA A 151 -15.41 -11.57 0.83
N LEU A 152 -14.07 -11.56 0.79
CA LEU A 152 -13.19 -11.50 1.96
C LEU A 152 -13.47 -10.25 2.82
N LEU A 153 -13.59 -9.08 2.19
CA LEU A 153 -13.89 -7.83 2.90
C LEU A 153 -15.28 -7.85 3.55
N LYS A 154 -16.28 -8.37 2.83
CA LYS A 154 -17.66 -8.53 3.36
C LYS A 154 -17.67 -9.48 4.57
N GLU A 155 -17.01 -10.63 4.49
CA GLU A 155 -16.88 -11.59 5.60
C GLU A 155 -16.15 -10.98 6.80
N SER A 156 -15.21 -10.05 6.55
CA SER A 156 -14.49 -9.29 7.56
C SER A 156 -15.24 -8.06 8.08
N ARG A 157 -16.55 -7.94 7.77
CA ARG A 157 -17.47 -6.86 8.19
C ARG A 157 -17.10 -5.47 7.66
N PHE A 158 -16.52 -5.41 6.46
CA PHE A 158 -16.30 -4.16 5.76
C PHE A 158 -17.34 -3.95 4.67
N GLN A 159 -17.92 -2.75 4.63
CA GLN A 159 -18.75 -2.29 3.52
C GLN A 159 -17.86 -1.57 2.51
N VAL A 160 -17.66 -2.17 1.34
CA VAL A 160 -16.90 -1.56 0.27
C VAL A 160 -17.69 -0.42 -0.37
N GLU A 161 -17.15 0.80 -0.30
CA GLU A 161 -17.72 1.98 -0.96
C GLU A 161 -17.19 2.10 -2.40
N THR A 162 -15.91 1.82 -2.60
CA THR A 162 -15.24 1.94 -3.89
C THR A 162 -14.20 0.85 -4.05
N ILE A 163 -14.12 0.27 -5.24
CA ILE A 163 -13.02 -0.58 -5.67
C ILE A 163 -12.59 -0.16 -7.08
N TRP A 164 -11.36 0.31 -7.20
CA TRP A 164 -10.73 0.70 -8.45
C TRP A 164 -9.63 -0.25 -8.85
N SER A 165 -9.55 -0.55 -10.15
CA SER A 165 -8.42 -1.23 -10.77
C SER A 165 -7.39 -0.19 -11.22
N TYR A 166 -6.11 -0.34 -10.87
CA TYR A 166 -5.09 0.65 -11.18
C TYR A 166 -3.86 0.07 -11.87
N GLY A 167 -3.09 0.97 -12.48
CA GLY A 167 -1.81 0.63 -13.08
C GLY A 167 -1.81 0.44 -14.59
N VAL A 168 -2.98 0.55 -15.26
CA VAL A 168 -3.09 0.47 -16.73
C VAL A 168 -2.57 1.78 -17.35
N PRO A 169 -1.78 1.70 -18.43
CA PRO A 169 -1.09 0.53 -19.00
C PRO A 169 0.33 0.34 -18.43
N LEU A 170 0.86 1.34 -17.70
CA LEU A 170 2.27 1.41 -17.35
C LEU A 170 2.69 0.29 -16.39
N ALA A 171 1.88 0.02 -15.35
CA ALA A 171 2.21 -1.03 -14.40
C ALA A 171 2.11 -2.43 -15.03
N ASN A 172 1.16 -2.64 -15.97
CA ASN A 172 1.07 -3.89 -16.72
C ASN A 172 2.35 -4.17 -17.51
N LEU A 173 2.91 -3.14 -18.16
CA LEU A 173 4.17 -3.30 -18.92
C LEU A 173 5.34 -3.54 -17.97
N THR A 174 5.49 -2.73 -16.94
CA THR A 174 6.60 -2.84 -15.98
C THR A 174 6.55 -4.16 -15.20
N GLU A 175 5.38 -4.70 -14.92
CA GLU A 175 5.21 -6.00 -14.26
C GLU A 175 5.72 -7.15 -15.14
N ARG A 176 5.39 -7.14 -16.43
CA ARG A 176 5.93 -8.15 -17.39
C ARG A 176 7.45 -8.12 -17.42
N ILE A 177 8.04 -6.93 -17.49
CA ILE A 177 9.51 -6.77 -17.47
C ILE A 177 10.08 -7.29 -16.14
N ARG A 178 9.47 -6.95 -15.00
CA ARG A 178 9.89 -7.44 -13.69
C ARG A 178 9.84 -8.97 -13.62
N ASN A 179 8.78 -9.61 -14.07
CA ASN A 179 8.66 -11.06 -14.06
C ASN A 179 9.79 -11.72 -14.87
N ILE A 180 10.17 -11.16 -16.02
CA ILE A 180 11.31 -11.66 -16.81
C ILE A 180 12.63 -11.48 -16.03
N LEU A 181 12.86 -10.31 -15.43
CA LEU A 181 14.08 -10.00 -14.70
C LEU A 181 14.24 -10.85 -13.42
N TYR A 182 13.12 -11.16 -12.74
CA TYR A 182 13.14 -11.93 -11.50
C TYR A 182 13.06 -13.45 -11.72
N ALA A 183 12.74 -13.92 -12.93
CA ALA A 183 12.65 -15.36 -13.25
C ALA A 183 13.97 -16.13 -12.99
N SER A 184 15.12 -15.46 -13.10
CA SER A 184 16.45 -16.05 -12.89
C SER A 184 17.07 -15.73 -11.52
N LYS A 185 16.38 -14.98 -10.65
CA LYS A 185 16.92 -14.63 -9.34
C LYS A 185 16.67 -15.75 -8.31
N PRO A 186 17.61 -15.98 -7.39
CA PRO A 186 17.42 -16.96 -6.31
C PRO A 186 16.24 -16.54 -5.42
N ILE A 187 15.48 -17.54 -4.97
CA ILE A 187 14.37 -17.33 -4.03
C ILE A 187 14.99 -17.04 -2.66
N GLN A 188 14.62 -15.93 -2.06
CA GLN A 188 15.00 -15.54 -0.70
C GLN A 188 13.99 -16.07 0.32
N ALA A 189 14.37 -16.10 1.61
CA ALA A 189 13.40 -16.36 2.67
C ALA A 189 12.32 -15.25 2.66
N LYS A 190 11.04 -15.62 2.84
CA LYS A 190 9.90 -14.67 2.72
C LYS A 190 10.03 -13.45 3.62
N GLU A 191 10.46 -13.63 4.86
CA GLU A 191 10.66 -12.53 5.82
C GLU A 191 11.68 -11.52 5.33
N THR A 192 12.84 -11.98 4.83
CA THR A 192 13.88 -11.12 4.27
C THR A 192 13.41 -10.43 2.99
N ALA A 193 12.69 -11.18 2.14
CA ALA A 193 12.13 -10.66 0.89
C ALA A 193 11.10 -9.54 1.15
N THR A 194 10.20 -9.74 2.10
CA THR A 194 9.20 -8.76 2.50
C THR A 194 9.84 -7.48 3.06
N ALA A 195 10.80 -7.61 3.99
CA ALA A 195 11.50 -6.47 4.57
C ALA A 195 12.26 -5.65 3.52
N GLN A 196 12.91 -6.30 2.55
CA GLN A 196 13.66 -5.62 1.49
C GLN A 196 12.77 -5.01 0.40
N SER A 197 11.60 -5.60 0.11
CA SER A 197 10.71 -5.14 -0.97
C SER A 197 10.24 -3.70 -0.79
N GLY A 198 10.07 -3.25 0.45
CA GLY A 198 9.67 -1.89 0.80
C GLY A 198 10.77 -0.84 0.63
N ILE A 199 12.05 -1.23 0.64
CA ILE A 199 13.20 -0.33 0.75
C ILE A 199 14.08 -0.34 -0.50
N ASP A 200 14.24 -1.51 -1.18
CA ASP A 200 15.10 -1.61 -2.37
C ASP A 200 14.48 -0.85 -3.56
N ARG A 201 15.10 0.25 -3.91
CA ARG A 201 14.75 1.14 -5.02
C ARG A 201 15.92 1.33 -6.00
N SER A 202 16.79 0.34 -6.11
CA SER A 202 18.00 0.43 -6.93
C SER A 202 17.72 0.63 -8.42
N ILE A 203 16.64 0.05 -8.94
CA ILE A 203 16.20 0.22 -10.34
C ILE A 203 15.54 1.59 -10.52
N GLU A 204 14.66 1.97 -9.62
CA GLU A 204 13.96 3.26 -9.63
C GLU A 204 14.94 4.44 -9.52
N ALA A 205 16.00 4.29 -8.72
CA ALA A 205 17.04 5.31 -8.59
C ALA A 205 17.77 5.57 -9.91
N ARG A 206 18.00 4.53 -10.74
CA ARG A 206 18.59 4.66 -12.09
C ARG A 206 17.65 5.34 -13.08
N LEU A 207 16.33 5.14 -12.91
CA LEU A 207 15.29 5.66 -13.80
C LEU A 207 14.53 6.84 -13.17
N ARG A 208 15.15 7.54 -12.20
CA ARG A 208 14.51 8.63 -11.43
C ARG A 208 13.86 9.73 -12.28
N PHE A 209 14.38 9.97 -13.48
CA PHE A 209 13.82 10.97 -14.39
C PHE A 209 12.42 10.58 -14.91
N LEU A 210 12.08 9.28 -14.91
CA LEU A 210 10.75 8.77 -15.23
C LEU A 210 9.82 8.71 -14.01
N CYS A 211 10.38 8.79 -12.80
CA CYS A 211 9.66 8.69 -11.53
C CYS A 211 9.29 10.08 -10.99
N ASN A 212 8.67 10.91 -11.82
CA ASN A 212 8.18 12.23 -11.41
C ASN A 212 6.75 12.46 -11.93
N ASP A 213 6.03 13.34 -11.25
CA ASP A 213 4.62 13.60 -11.53
C ASP A 213 4.38 14.14 -12.95
N PHE A 214 5.30 14.91 -13.50
CA PHE A 214 5.17 15.46 -14.86
C PHE A 214 5.17 14.35 -15.91
N PHE A 215 6.13 13.42 -15.82
CA PHE A 215 6.23 12.29 -16.74
C PHE A 215 5.06 11.30 -16.55
N LEU A 216 4.62 11.09 -15.31
CA LEU A 216 3.56 10.13 -14.99
C LEU A 216 2.14 10.68 -15.24
N TYR A 217 1.99 12.01 -15.42
CA TYR A 217 0.68 12.64 -15.58
C TYR A 217 -0.18 12.06 -16.71
N PRO A 218 0.36 11.82 -17.94
CA PRO A 218 -0.42 11.19 -19.00
C PRO A 218 -0.90 9.78 -18.63
N PHE A 219 -0.07 8.99 -17.95
CA PHE A 219 -0.45 7.65 -17.49
C PHE A 219 -1.51 7.68 -16.40
N TYR A 220 -1.45 8.70 -15.53
CA TYR A 220 -2.51 8.93 -14.56
C TYR A 220 -3.85 9.22 -15.24
N LEU A 221 -3.89 10.09 -16.25
CA LEU A 221 -5.12 10.37 -17.01
C LEU A 221 -5.63 9.11 -17.73
N MET A 222 -4.73 8.34 -18.34
CA MET A 222 -5.11 7.08 -19.01
C MET A 222 -5.69 6.07 -18.04
N GLN A 223 -5.08 5.86 -16.87
CA GLN A 223 -5.60 4.87 -15.92
C GLN A 223 -7.01 5.22 -15.42
N ASN A 224 -7.39 6.50 -15.36
CA ASN A 224 -8.73 6.91 -14.92
C ASN A 224 -9.85 6.33 -15.82
N TRP A 225 -9.56 6.08 -17.10
CA TRP A 225 -10.53 5.42 -18.00
C TRP A 225 -10.76 3.94 -17.67
N PHE A 226 -9.84 3.34 -16.92
CA PHE A 226 -9.85 1.91 -16.59
C PHE A 226 -10.13 1.59 -15.12
N LEU A 227 -10.41 2.59 -14.27
CA LEU A 227 -10.63 2.39 -12.83
C LEU A 227 -11.74 1.38 -12.52
N ASN A 228 -12.82 1.41 -13.32
CA ASN A 228 -13.96 0.50 -13.16
C ASN A 228 -13.83 -0.81 -13.97
N SER A 229 -12.70 -0.97 -14.70
CA SER A 229 -12.39 -2.21 -15.41
C SER A 229 -11.72 -3.23 -14.48
N ASP A 230 -11.38 -4.39 -15.04
CA ASP A 230 -10.58 -5.41 -14.36
C ASP A 230 -9.24 -5.66 -15.07
N LEU A 231 -8.63 -4.58 -15.62
CA LEU A 231 -7.43 -4.65 -16.45
C LEU A 231 -6.14 -4.24 -15.74
N GLY A 232 -6.23 -3.65 -14.57
CA GLY A 232 -5.06 -3.15 -13.83
C GLY A 232 -4.31 -4.26 -13.09
N THR A 233 -3.11 -3.94 -12.66
CA THR A 233 -2.24 -4.87 -11.91
C THR A 233 -2.50 -4.87 -10.40
N GLY A 234 -3.39 -4.02 -9.92
CA GLY A 234 -3.77 -3.95 -8.51
C GLY A 234 -5.16 -3.37 -8.31
N TYR A 235 -5.73 -3.62 -7.14
CA TYR A 235 -6.96 -3.00 -6.68
C TYR A 235 -6.68 -2.01 -5.57
N ILE A 236 -7.39 -0.88 -5.61
CA ILE A 236 -7.50 0.07 -4.50
C ILE A 236 -8.93 0.02 -4.01
N VAL A 237 -9.11 -0.10 -2.71
CA VAL A 237 -10.41 -0.20 -2.06
C VAL A 237 -10.53 0.89 -1.01
N LYS A 238 -11.69 1.56 -0.99
CA LYS A 238 -12.20 2.30 0.17
C LYS A 238 -13.37 1.52 0.76
N ALA A 239 -13.30 1.24 2.04
CA ALA A 239 -14.34 0.51 2.75
C ALA A 239 -14.56 1.11 4.15
N LYS A 240 -15.77 0.93 4.67
CA LYS A 240 -16.15 1.34 6.03
C LYS A 240 -16.33 0.15 6.95
N LYS A 241 -16.01 0.38 8.22
CA LYS A 241 -16.39 -0.54 9.29
C LYS A 241 -17.92 -0.57 9.42
N VAL A 242 -18.51 -1.77 9.36
CA VAL A 242 -19.94 -1.98 9.64
C VAL A 242 -20.08 -2.38 11.11
N ASN A 243 -20.96 -1.71 11.81
CA ASN A 243 -21.29 -2.00 13.22
C ASN A 243 -22.13 -3.28 13.37
#